data_c109add62ac88d98549e93df83ddcf15
#
_entry.id   c109add62ac88d98549e93df83ddcf15
#
_cell.length_a   1.000
_cell.length_b   1.000
_cell.length_c   1.000
_cell.angle_alpha   90.00
_cell.angle_beta   90.00
_cell.angle_gamma   90.00
#
_symmetry.space_group_name_H-M   'P 1'
#
loop_
_entity.id
_entity.type
_entity.pdbx_description
1 polymer ?
#
loop_
_entity_poly.entity_id
_entity_poly.type
_entity_poly.pdbx_seq_one_letter_code
_entity_poly.pdbx_strand_id
1 'polypeptide(L)'
;MRKIDLELIVGIFVLIGVIALGYLSIKLGKMEWVGGGGYEITAAFPRVAGLKVGALVEISGVEVGRVRSIILDEEYKAVVGLEVYKEVALDDESMASIKTKGLLGEKYVEIEPGGGDMIGEGGKIQETEGPIDLEDLLKKFIGGDIEKAGDNKV
;
A
#
# COMPACT_ATOMS: atom_id res chain seq x y z
N MET A 1 -55.22 -7.06 24.45
CA MET A 1 -53.71 -6.95 24.36
C MET A 1 -53.37 -5.50 24.38
N ARG A 2 -52.63 -5.03 25.36
CA ARG A 2 -52.36 -3.61 25.62
C ARG A 2 -51.40 -3.12 24.56
N LYS A 3 -51.75 -1.98 23.91
CA LYS A 3 -50.91 -1.36 22.87
C LYS A 3 -49.47 -1.04 23.35
N ILE A 4 -49.31 -0.89 24.65
CA ILE A 4 -48.04 -0.64 25.33
C ILE A 4 -47.06 -1.78 25.16
N ASP A 5 -47.55 -3.05 25.11
CA ASP A 5 -46.67 -4.23 24.99
C ASP A 5 -46.00 -4.33 23.60
N LEU A 6 -46.71 -3.91 22.54
CA LEU A 6 -46.17 -3.93 21.18
C LEU A 6 -45.14 -2.79 20.97
N GLU A 7 -45.46 -1.59 21.48
CA GLU A 7 -44.54 -0.45 21.38
C GLU A 7 -43.25 -0.68 22.14
N LEU A 8 -43.36 -1.32 23.33
CA LEU A 8 -42.16 -1.69 24.12
C LEU A 8 -41.30 -2.72 23.39
N ILE A 9 -41.90 -3.77 22.80
CA ILE A 9 -41.18 -4.81 22.05
C ILE A 9 -40.47 -4.20 20.84
N VAL A 10 -41.14 -3.36 20.09
CA VAL A 10 -40.55 -2.65 18.92
C VAL A 10 -39.40 -1.74 19.36
N GLY A 11 -39.59 -0.99 20.47
CA GLY A 11 -38.57 -0.11 21.01
C GLY A 11 -37.29 -0.87 21.43
N ILE A 12 -37.45 -2.01 22.12
CA ILE A 12 -36.33 -2.87 22.51
C ILE A 12 -35.63 -3.45 21.28
N PHE A 13 -36.38 -3.90 20.28
CA PHE A 13 -35.82 -4.43 19.04
C PHE A 13 -34.97 -3.40 18.30
N VAL A 14 -35.48 -2.17 18.16
CA VAL A 14 -34.73 -1.07 17.53
C VAL A 14 -33.46 -0.75 18.33
N LEU A 15 -33.54 -0.71 19.66
CA LEU A 15 -32.41 -0.44 20.53
C LEU A 15 -31.30 -1.49 20.38
N ILE A 16 -31.67 -2.77 20.33
CA ILE A 16 -30.74 -3.89 20.06
C ILE A 16 -30.11 -3.74 18.67
N GLY A 17 -30.87 -3.37 17.65
CA GLY A 17 -30.39 -3.14 16.29
C GLY A 17 -29.35 -2.01 16.22
N VAL A 18 -29.61 -0.89 16.89
CA VAL A 18 -28.67 0.24 16.95
C VAL A 18 -27.38 -0.15 17.68
N ILE A 19 -27.48 -0.88 18.80
CA ILE A 19 -26.30 -1.37 19.55
C ILE A 19 -25.49 -2.34 18.68
N ALA A 20 -26.16 -3.26 17.99
CA ALA A 20 -25.49 -4.23 17.10
C ALA A 20 -24.77 -3.54 15.94
N LEU A 21 -25.40 -2.54 15.30
CA LEU A 21 -24.77 -1.75 14.24
C LEU A 21 -23.58 -0.94 14.76
N GLY A 22 -23.73 -0.32 15.95
CA GLY A 22 -22.65 0.40 16.61
C GLY A 22 -21.45 -0.51 16.92
N TYR A 23 -21.72 -1.69 17.45
CA TYR A 23 -20.67 -2.71 17.72
C TYR A 23 -19.98 -3.17 16.42
N LEU A 24 -20.76 -3.41 15.37
CA LEU A 24 -20.21 -3.83 14.08
C LEU A 24 -19.35 -2.72 13.45
N SER A 25 -19.79 -1.46 13.52
CA SER A 25 -19.05 -0.30 13.04
C SER A 25 -17.69 -0.14 13.74
N ILE A 26 -17.67 -0.31 15.07
CA ILE A 26 -16.44 -0.25 15.86
C ILE A 26 -15.53 -1.43 15.54
N LYS A 27 -16.09 -2.63 15.39
CA LYS A 27 -15.32 -3.84 15.09
C LYS A 27 -14.69 -3.78 13.71
N LEU A 28 -15.42 -3.33 12.69
CA LEU A 28 -14.91 -3.17 11.33
C LEU A 28 -13.88 -2.03 11.23
N GLY A 29 -14.14 -0.89 11.89
CA GLY A 29 -13.19 0.23 11.93
C GLY A 29 -11.89 -0.09 12.66
N LYS A 30 -11.92 -0.99 13.66
CA LYS A 30 -10.70 -1.45 14.33
C LYS A 30 -9.88 -2.45 13.49
N MET A 31 -10.47 -3.13 12.53
CA MET A 31 -9.71 -4.04 11.65
C MET A 31 -8.74 -3.29 10.72
N GLU A 32 -8.98 -2.02 10.41
CA GLU A 32 -8.01 -1.17 9.68
C GLU A 32 -6.92 -0.58 10.59
N TRP A 33 -7.17 -0.53 11.93
CA TRP A 33 -6.23 0.04 12.91
C TRP A 33 -5.43 -1.00 13.70
N VAL A 34 -5.82 -2.26 13.60
CA VAL A 34 -5.10 -3.38 14.22
C VAL A 34 -4.26 -4.09 13.16
N GLY A 35 -3.42 -3.36 12.48
CA GLY A 35 -2.16 -3.85 12.01
C GLY A 35 -1.29 -4.07 13.25
N GLY A 36 -1.35 -5.28 13.80
CA GLY A 36 -0.71 -5.56 15.08
C GLY A 36 0.80 -5.46 14.97
N GLY A 37 1.38 -4.51 15.68
CA GLY A 37 2.71 -4.62 16.23
C GLY A 37 3.85 -4.92 15.24
N GLY A 38 3.86 -4.30 14.09
CA GLY A 38 5.00 -4.21 13.19
C GLY A 38 6.02 -3.16 13.65
N TYR A 39 7.08 -3.01 12.90
CA TYR A 39 8.00 -1.89 12.99
C TYR A 39 7.87 -1.04 11.73
N GLU A 40 8.11 0.27 11.87
CA GLU A 40 7.98 1.20 10.75
C GLU A 40 9.35 1.49 10.16
N ILE A 41 9.45 1.36 8.84
CA ILE A 41 10.62 1.74 8.04
C ILE A 41 10.20 2.74 6.97
N THR A 42 11.16 3.43 6.40
CA THR A 42 10.92 4.40 5.34
C THR A 42 11.67 4.05 4.05
N ALA A 43 11.07 4.38 2.91
CA ALA A 43 11.69 4.25 1.61
C ALA A 43 11.37 5.50 0.77
N ALA A 44 12.40 6.13 0.17
CA ALA A 44 12.22 7.34 -0.62
C ALA A 44 12.19 6.99 -2.11
N PHE A 45 11.03 7.15 -2.74
CA PHE A 45 10.84 6.86 -4.16
C PHE A 45 10.88 8.13 -5.01
N PRO A 46 11.49 8.11 -6.20
CA PRO A 46 11.42 9.23 -7.12
C PRO A 46 9.98 9.50 -7.61
N ARG A 47 9.14 8.47 -7.64
CA ARG A 47 7.75 8.54 -8.08
C ARG A 47 6.95 7.36 -7.49
N VAL A 48 5.71 7.63 -7.05
CA VAL A 48 4.84 6.59 -6.42
C VAL A 48 3.54 6.35 -7.20
N ALA A 49 3.38 6.94 -8.38
CA ALA A 49 2.21 6.93 -9.25
C ALA A 49 1.15 5.85 -8.95
N GLY A 50 0.07 6.22 -8.26
CA GLY A 50 -1.05 5.32 -7.97
C GLY A 50 -0.90 4.44 -6.72
N LEU A 51 0.24 4.45 -6.02
CA LEU A 51 0.37 3.82 -4.71
C LEU A 51 -0.52 4.54 -3.69
N LYS A 52 -1.17 3.79 -2.81
CA LYS A 52 -2.08 4.33 -1.79
C LYS A 52 -1.65 3.89 -0.40
N VAL A 53 -2.02 4.68 0.60
CA VAL A 53 -1.96 4.23 2.00
C VAL A 53 -2.86 3.00 2.15
N GLY A 54 -2.38 1.99 2.88
CA GLY A 54 -3.02 0.69 2.99
C GLY A 54 -2.62 -0.32 1.91
N ALA A 55 -1.86 0.08 0.89
CA ALA A 55 -1.34 -0.85 -0.12
C ALA A 55 -0.48 -1.94 0.54
N LEU A 56 -0.46 -3.12 -0.06
CA LEU A 56 0.28 -4.27 0.46
C LEU A 56 1.79 -4.05 0.33
N VAL A 57 2.53 -4.58 1.28
CA VAL A 57 3.97 -4.80 1.20
C VAL A 57 4.21 -6.30 1.12
N GLU A 58 4.93 -6.75 0.11
CA GLU A 58 5.14 -8.17 -0.17
C GLU A 58 6.64 -8.49 -0.31
N ILE A 59 7.02 -9.70 0.09
CA ILE A 59 8.32 -10.31 -0.21
C ILE A 59 8.03 -11.63 -0.91
N SER A 60 8.56 -11.81 -2.11
CA SER A 60 8.34 -13.03 -2.90
C SER A 60 6.85 -13.41 -3.06
N GLY A 61 5.96 -12.41 -3.12
CA GLY A 61 4.51 -12.61 -3.26
C GLY A 61 3.76 -12.89 -1.95
N VAL A 62 4.43 -12.86 -0.80
CA VAL A 62 3.83 -13.04 0.52
C VAL A 62 3.64 -11.68 1.18
N GLU A 63 2.44 -11.41 1.71
CA GLU A 63 2.17 -10.18 2.46
C GLU A 63 2.98 -10.15 3.76
N VAL A 64 3.80 -9.11 3.92
CA VAL A 64 4.65 -8.89 5.09
C VAL A 64 4.39 -7.56 5.79
N GLY A 65 3.48 -6.75 5.24
CA GLY A 65 3.18 -5.46 5.81
C GLY A 65 2.27 -4.60 4.94
N ARG A 66 2.18 -3.32 5.29
CA ARG A 66 1.34 -2.34 4.57
C ARG A 66 1.98 -0.96 4.53
N VAL A 67 1.61 -0.20 3.51
CA VAL A 67 1.95 1.22 3.41
C VAL A 67 1.19 2.01 4.48
N ARG A 68 1.92 2.68 5.37
CA ARG A 68 1.39 3.46 6.48
C ARG A 68 1.16 4.93 6.12
N SER A 69 2.12 5.51 5.40
CA SER A 69 2.11 6.93 5.04
C SER A 69 2.80 7.18 3.71
N ILE A 70 2.41 8.24 3.03
CA ILE A 70 3.08 8.74 1.82
C ILE A 70 3.15 10.25 1.95
N ILE A 71 4.37 10.79 2.04
CA ILE A 71 4.62 12.22 2.19
C ILE A 71 5.68 12.67 1.18
N LEU A 72 5.76 13.96 0.90
CA LEU A 72 6.87 14.53 0.13
C LEU A 72 7.93 15.06 1.09
N ASP A 73 9.19 14.83 0.77
CA ASP A 73 10.31 15.47 1.45
C ASP A 73 10.62 16.86 0.86
N GLU A 74 11.65 17.51 1.42
CA GLU A 74 12.10 18.84 0.96
C GLU A 74 12.65 18.85 -0.48
N GLU A 75 13.06 17.67 -0.97
CA GLU A 75 13.57 17.47 -2.34
C GLU A 75 12.48 17.02 -3.32
N TYR A 76 11.21 17.03 -2.91
CA TYR A 76 10.06 16.55 -3.67
C TYR A 76 10.11 15.06 -4.03
N LYS A 77 10.85 14.25 -3.27
CA LYS A 77 10.76 12.79 -3.35
C LYS A 77 9.62 12.29 -2.49
N ALA A 78 8.97 11.23 -2.92
CA ALA A 78 7.91 10.60 -2.14
C ALA A 78 8.53 9.66 -1.09
N VAL A 79 8.45 10.04 0.18
CA VAL A 79 8.83 9.19 1.31
C VAL A 79 7.63 8.37 1.72
N VAL A 80 7.77 7.07 1.62
CA VAL A 80 6.75 6.08 1.94
C VAL A 80 7.11 5.42 3.26
N GLY A 81 6.22 5.52 4.25
CA GLY A 81 6.30 4.77 5.51
C GLY A 81 5.68 3.39 5.30
N LEU A 82 6.43 2.37 5.62
CA LEU A 82 6.05 0.96 5.51
C LEU A 82 5.98 0.35 6.91
N GLU A 83 4.83 -0.20 7.28
CA GLU A 83 4.69 -1.02 8.48
C GLU A 83 4.92 -2.48 8.12
N VAL A 84 5.95 -3.08 8.68
CA VAL A 84 6.38 -4.47 8.40
C VAL A 84 6.17 -5.31 9.65
N TYR A 85 5.69 -6.55 9.48
CA TYR A 85 5.44 -7.47 10.60
C TYR A 85 6.76 -7.80 11.34
N LYS A 86 6.68 -7.96 12.67
CA LYS A 86 7.87 -8.20 13.54
C LYS A 86 8.65 -9.44 13.21
N GLU A 87 7.99 -10.42 12.63
CA GLU A 87 8.58 -11.70 12.25
C GLU A 87 9.49 -11.60 11.02
N VAL A 88 9.38 -10.49 10.29
CA VAL A 88 10.15 -10.24 9.07
C VAL A 88 11.31 -9.32 9.40
N ALA A 89 12.52 -9.80 9.21
CA ALA A 89 13.72 -9.02 9.34
C ALA A 89 14.15 -8.50 7.98
N LEU A 90 14.35 -7.20 7.87
CA LEU A 90 14.87 -6.53 6.66
C LEU A 90 16.27 -6.00 6.94
N ASP A 91 17.01 -5.80 5.88
CA ASP A 91 18.36 -5.26 5.89
C ASP A 91 18.42 -3.93 5.11
N ASP A 92 19.50 -3.17 5.29
CA ASP A 92 19.71 -1.86 4.66
C ASP A 92 20.06 -1.94 3.16
N GLU A 93 20.47 -3.11 2.67
CA GLU A 93 20.67 -3.39 1.26
C GLU A 93 19.43 -3.95 0.57
N SER A 94 18.31 -4.08 1.30
CA SER A 94 17.02 -4.44 0.71
C SER A 94 16.60 -3.40 -0.32
N MET A 95 16.03 -3.85 -1.44
CA MET A 95 15.46 -2.99 -2.48
C MET A 95 13.94 -2.96 -2.38
N ALA A 96 13.35 -1.76 -2.42
CA ALA A 96 11.90 -1.60 -2.47
C ALA A 96 11.44 -1.13 -3.85
N SER A 97 10.56 -1.90 -4.49
CA SER A 97 10.02 -1.61 -5.82
C SER A 97 8.50 -1.45 -5.78
N ILE A 98 7.97 -0.46 -6.50
CA ILE A 98 6.52 -0.33 -6.65
C ILE A 98 6.08 -1.08 -7.89
N LYS A 99 5.29 -2.13 -7.69
CA LYS A 99 4.78 -3.01 -8.76
C LYS A 99 3.26 -2.92 -8.87
N THR A 100 2.70 -3.46 -9.95
CA THR A 100 1.26 -3.51 -10.20
C THR A 100 0.80 -4.96 -10.22
N LYS A 101 -0.27 -5.31 -9.51
CA LYS A 101 -0.86 -6.65 -9.58
C LYS A 101 -1.50 -6.90 -10.95
N GLY A 102 -0.82 -7.69 -11.77
CA GLY A 102 -1.19 -7.91 -13.16
C GLY A 102 -1.02 -6.65 -14.03
N LEU A 103 -1.82 -6.51 -15.09
CA LEU A 103 -1.70 -5.41 -16.05
C LEU A 103 -2.39 -4.11 -15.60
N LEU A 104 -3.49 -4.21 -14.87
CA LEU A 104 -4.37 -3.09 -14.48
C LEU A 104 -4.77 -3.12 -13.01
N GLY A 105 -4.06 -3.88 -12.18
CA GLY A 105 -4.38 -4.05 -10.77
C GLY A 105 -3.89 -2.89 -9.89
N GLU A 106 -4.11 -3.04 -8.59
CA GLU A 106 -3.63 -2.09 -7.60
C GLU A 106 -2.10 -2.13 -7.48
N LYS A 107 -1.52 -0.99 -7.12
CA LYS A 107 -0.09 -0.88 -6.83
C LYS A 107 0.21 -1.43 -5.44
N TYR A 108 1.33 -2.10 -5.30
CA TYR A 108 1.87 -2.62 -4.05
C TYR A 108 3.38 -2.39 -4.00
N VAL A 109 3.96 -2.53 -2.83
CA VAL A 109 5.41 -2.45 -2.65
C VAL A 109 5.96 -3.87 -2.56
N GLU A 110 6.89 -4.22 -3.42
CA GLU A 110 7.67 -5.45 -3.31
C GLU A 110 9.02 -5.12 -2.71
N ILE A 111 9.42 -5.89 -1.69
CA ILE A 111 10.73 -5.79 -1.08
C ILE A 111 11.53 -7.03 -1.49
N GLU A 112 12.71 -6.81 -2.03
CA GLU A 112 13.70 -7.84 -2.31
C GLU A 112 14.79 -7.72 -1.23
N PRO A 113 14.90 -8.69 -0.31
CA PRO A 113 15.94 -8.68 0.72
C PRO A 113 17.33 -8.68 0.09
N GLY A 114 18.23 -7.88 0.66
CA GLY A 114 19.64 -7.82 0.27
C GLY A 114 20.51 -8.81 1.05
N GLY A 115 21.54 -8.33 1.68
CA GLY A 115 22.47 -9.12 2.51
C GLY A 115 23.23 -8.25 3.49
N GLY A 116 22.72 -7.04 3.72
CA GLY A 116 23.32 -6.04 4.58
C GLY A 116 23.03 -6.21 6.07
N ASP A 117 23.18 -5.12 6.80
CA ASP A 117 22.91 -5.07 8.23
C ASP A 117 21.40 -4.94 8.49
N MET A 118 20.90 -5.65 9.49
CA MET A 118 19.48 -5.63 9.87
C MET A 118 19.02 -4.24 10.26
N ILE A 119 17.92 -3.76 9.64
CA ILE A 119 17.25 -2.52 10.00
C ILE A 119 16.07 -2.80 10.92
N GLY A 120 15.91 -1.94 11.97
CA GLY A 120 14.80 -1.99 12.91
C GLY A 120 13.86 -0.81 12.76
N GLU A 121 13.16 -0.48 13.83
CA GLU A 121 12.26 0.67 13.93
C GLU A 121 12.94 1.97 13.46
N GLY A 122 12.30 2.68 12.55
CA GLY A 122 12.84 3.92 11.97
C GLY A 122 13.91 3.70 10.90
N GLY A 123 14.20 2.45 10.52
CA GLY A 123 15.15 2.11 9.47
C GLY A 123 14.75 2.69 8.12
N LYS A 124 15.73 2.78 7.21
CA LYS A 124 15.53 3.32 5.87
C LYS A 124 16.07 2.37 4.82
N ILE A 125 15.23 2.02 3.85
CA ILE A 125 15.66 1.35 2.61
C ILE A 125 16.22 2.41 1.66
N GLN A 126 17.45 2.19 1.20
CA GLN A 126 18.16 3.14 0.36
C GLN A 126 17.89 2.91 -1.13
N GLU A 127 17.77 1.66 -1.55
CA GLU A 127 17.52 1.31 -2.93
C GLU A 127 16.02 1.22 -3.22
N THR A 128 15.55 2.08 -4.12
CA THR A 128 14.13 2.15 -4.47
C THR A 128 13.91 2.24 -5.97
N GLU A 129 12.93 1.52 -6.47
CA GLU A 129 12.51 1.55 -7.86
C GLU A 129 11.05 2.01 -7.97
N GLY A 130 10.83 3.06 -8.75
CA GLY A 130 9.48 3.57 -9.02
C GLY A 130 8.69 2.64 -9.93
N PRO A 131 7.36 2.86 -10.04
CA PRO A 131 6.50 2.01 -10.86
C PRO A 131 6.85 2.15 -12.35
N ILE A 132 6.89 1.02 -13.04
CA ILE A 132 6.95 0.97 -14.50
C ILE A 132 5.52 1.14 -15.00
N ASP A 133 5.25 2.22 -15.73
CA ASP A 133 3.96 2.43 -16.36
C ASP A 133 3.97 1.89 -17.79
N LEU A 134 3.00 1.04 -18.11
CA LEU A 134 2.84 0.44 -19.44
C LEU A 134 2.73 1.49 -20.54
N GLU A 135 2.14 2.65 -20.22
CA GLU A 135 2.04 3.78 -21.16
C GLU A 135 3.41 4.34 -21.57
N ASP A 136 4.36 4.40 -20.64
CA ASP A 136 5.72 4.89 -20.93
C ASP A 136 6.48 3.89 -21.80
N LEU A 137 6.25 2.59 -21.61
CA LEU A 137 6.79 1.54 -22.47
C LEU A 137 6.21 1.62 -23.88
N LEU A 138 4.89 1.78 -24.00
CA LEU A 138 4.22 1.93 -25.30
C LEU A 138 4.67 3.19 -26.03
N LYS A 139 4.82 4.31 -25.35
CA LYS A 139 5.36 5.55 -25.95
C LYS A 139 6.77 5.36 -26.49
N LYS A 140 7.64 4.66 -25.76
CA LYS A 140 9.01 4.35 -26.22
C LYS A 140 9.00 3.42 -27.43
N PHE A 141 8.08 2.44 -27.49
CA PHE A 141 7.98 1.50 -28.59
C PHE A 141 7.44 2.18 -29.87
N ILE A 142 6.39 2.98 -29.73
CA ILE A 142 5.77 3.71 -30.85
C ILE A 142 6.68 4.87 -31.31
N GLY A 143 7.30 5.58 -30.38
CA GLY A 143 8.21 6.70 -30.69
C GLY A 143 9.54 6.27 -31.31
N GLY A 144 10.07 5.12 -30.93
CA GLY A 144 11.32 4.58 -31.48
C GLY A 144 11.21 4.13 -32.94
N ASP A 145 10.04 3.70 -33.40
CA ASP A 145 9.82 3.33 -34.81
C ASP A 145 9.63 4.55 -35.74
N ILE A 146 9.18 5.68 -35.19
CA ILE A 146 8.99 6.92 -35.99
C ILE A 146 10.34 7.58 -36.28
N GLU A 147 11.29 7.52 -35.38
CA GLU A 147 12.63 8.11 -35.57
C GLU A 147 13.48 7.34 -36.58
N LYS A 148 13.27 6.00 -36.70
CA LYS A 148 13.93 5.18 -37.73
C LYS A 148 13.29 5.27 -39.11
N ALA A 149 12.02 5.66 -39.20
CA ALA A 149 11.32 5.82 -40.48
C ALA A 149 11.60 7.19 -41.15
N GLY A 150 12.12 8.17 -40.38
CA GLY A 150 12.42 9.53 -40.89
C GLY A 150 13.79 9.68 -41.55
N ASP A 151 14.74 8.77 -41.29
CA ASP A 151 16.15 8.92 -41.74
C ASP A 151 16.49 8.17 -43.04
N ASN A 152 15.50 7.64 -43.75
CA ASN A 152 15.73 6.91 -45.02
C ASN A 152 15.13 7.63 -46.24
N LYS A 153 15.18 8.97 -46.28
CA LYS A 153 14.88 9.79 -47.48
C LYS A 153 15.90 10.89 -47.65
N VAL A 154 17.06 10.54 -48.18
CA VAL A 154 17.88 11.37 -49.04
C VAL A 154 18.49 10.49 -50.13
#